data_595a63718a90f809376c99f795c3d338
#
_entry.id   595a63718a90f809376c99f795c3d338
#
_cell.length_a   1.000
_cell.length_b   1.000
_cell.length_c   1.000
_cell.angle_alpha   90.00
_cell.angle_beta   90.00
_cell.angle_gamma   90.00
#
_symmetry.space_group_name_H-M   'P 1'
#
loop_
_entity.id
_entity.type
_entity.pdbx_description
1 polymer ?
#
loop_
_entity_poly.entity_id
_entity_poly.type
_entity_poly.pdbx_seq_one_letter_code
_entity_poly.pdbx_strand_id
1 'polypeptide(L)'
;MSNFLDIKFELSKLIVAGASMGGLMSIKTSIMYPEFENIISLSPAFWFGYPKVIEDIQNLNEKSATHLYTGKREGHIFEKHVEDIFPIEWDLDFSNNDDFYFSGVQKIYEAFHSNNKNVNFTYDENGMHNEGSWATALLKIFLNL
;
A
#
# COMPACT_ATOMS: atom_id res chain seq x y z
N MET A 1 -22.91 25.52 34.16
CA MET A 1 -23.03 24.16 33.58
C MET A 1 -22.79 24.24 32.12
N SER A 2 -21.62 23.76 31.66
CA SER A 2 -21.35 23.63 30.24
C SER A 2 -22.08 22.41 29.71
N ASN A 3 -23.08 22.61 28.87
CA ASN A 3 -23.63 21.53 28.06
C ASN A 3 -22.56 21.09 27.05
N PHE A 4 -21.78 20.12 27.42
CA PHE A 4 -21.01 19.35 26.41
C PHE A 4 -22.05 18.65 25.55
N LEU A 5 -22.16 19.07 24.30
CA LEU A 5 -22.82 18.30 23.27
C LEU A 5 -22.12 16.94 23.20
N ASP A 6 -22.77 15.90 23.67
CA ASP A 6 -22.38 14.52 23.41
C ASP A 6 -22.58 14.27 21.90
N ILE A 7 -21.59 14.66 21.12
CA ILE A 7 -21.56 14.31 19.71
C ILE A 7 -21.17 12.84 19.65
N LYS A 8 -22.16 11.98 19.55
CA LYS A 8 -21.94 10.57 19.21
C LYS A 8 -21.57 10.49 17.74
N PHE A 9 -20.28 10.31 17.47
CA PHE A 9 -19.84 9.91 16.14
C PHE A 9 -20.12 8.42 15.99
N GLU A 10 -21.06 8.05 15.15
CA GLU A 10 -21.11 6.71 14.62
C GLU A 10 -20.02 6.57 13.56
N LEU A 11 -18.90 5.96 13.94
CA LEU A 11 -17.84 5.60 13.01
C LEU A 11 -18.31 4.37 12.22
N SER A 12 -18.98 4.61 11.09
CA SER A 12 -19.47 3.52 10.25
C SER A 12 -18.35 2.76 9.53
N LYS A 13 -17.20 3.42 9.27
CA LYS A 13 -16.01 2.81 8.65
C LYS A 13 -14.76 3.60 9.00
N LEU A 14 -13.73 2.89 9.44
CA LEU A 14 -12.39 3.46 9.59
C LEU A 14 -11.57 3.14 8.34
N ILE A 15 -10.94 4.18 7.80
CA ILE A 15 -10.06 4.08 6.63
C ILE A 15 -8.66 4.52 7.05
N VAL A 16 -7.66 3.72 6.73
CA VAL A 16 -6.26 4.14 6.80
C VAL A 16 -5.70 4.26 5.39
N ALA A 17 -5.08 5.38 5.09
CA ALA A 17 -4.54 5.67 3.75
C ALA A 17 -3.16 6.28 3.84
N GLY A 18 -2.32 5.97 2.86
CA GLY A 18 -1.00 6.58 2.76
C GLY A 18 -0.31 6.27 1.44
N ALA A 19 0.72 7.03 1.14
CA ALA A 19 1.55 6.87 -0.03
C ALA A 19 3.01 6.65 0.36
N SER A 20 3.76 5.94 -0.48
CA SER A 20 5.18 5.65 -0.26
C SER A 20 5.41 4.91 1.08
N MET A 21 6.19 5.47 1.98
CA MET A 21 6.32 4.94 3.35
C MET A 21 4.96 4.86 4.06
N GLY A 22 4.11 5.88 3.88
CA GLY A 22 2.74 5.87 4.39
C GLY A 22 1.89 4.75 3.81
N GLY A 23 2.12 4.37 2.55
CA GLY A 23 1.46 3.21 1.92
C GLY A 23 1.83 1.90 2.60
N LEU A 24 3.11 1.69 2.88
CA LEU A 24 3.57 0.53 3.65
C LEU A 24 2.99 0.54 5.07
N MET A 25 3.01 1.71 5.72
CA MET A 25 2.50 1.86 7.09
C MET A 25 0.99 1.67 7.18
N SER A 26 0.23 2.00 6.13
CA SER A 26 -1.22 1.73 6.08
C SER A 26 -1.51 0.23 6.21
N ILE A 27 -0.75 -0.60 5.51
CA ILE A 27 -0.86 -2.06 5.61
C ILE A 27 -0.48 -2.54 7.02
N LYS A 28 0.66 -2.10 7.54
CA LYS A 28 1.13 -2.51 8.88
C LYS A 28 0.18 -2.06 9.99
N THR A 29 -0.34 -0.84 9.89
CA THR A 29 -1.31 -0.31 10.86
C THR A 29 -2.57 -1.16 10.90
N SER A 30 -3.09 -1.58 9.75
CA SER A 30 -4.31 -2.41 9.68
C SER A 30 -4.11 -3.80 10.27
N ILE A 31 -2.91 -4.35 10.16
CA ILE A 31 -2.58 -5.63 10.79
C ILE A 31 -2.57 -5.48 12.31
N MET A 32 -2.07 -4.37 12.83
CA MET A 32 -2.01 -4.08 14.27
C MET A 32 -3.36 -3.64 14.85
N TYR A 33 -4.18 -2.97 14.06
CA TYR A 33 -5.45 -2.36 14.46
C TYR A 33 -6.57 -2.83 13.52
N PRO A 34 -7.19 -3.99 13.80
CA PRO A 34 -8.16 -4.63 12.91
C PRO A 34 -9.48 -3.86 12.74
N GLU A 35 -9.68 -2.79 13.47
CA GLU A 35 -10.80 -1.87 13.30
C GLU A 35 -10.72 -1.05 11.98
N PHE A 36 -9.55 -0.95 11.36
CA PHE A 36 -9.41 -0.38 10.03
C PHE A 36 -9.89 -1.37 8.98
N GLU A 37 -11.11 -1.20 8.50
CA GLU A 37 -11.73 -2.10 7.53
C GLU A 37 -11.42 -1.72 6.08
N ASN A 38 -10.97 -0.48 5.83
CA ASN A 38 -10.53 -0.03 4.50
C ASN A 38 -9.11 0.48 4.56
N ILE A 39 -8.29 -0.05 3.67
CA ILE A 39 -6.87 0.24 3.58
C ILE A 39 -6.61 0.80 2.19
N ILE A 40 -6.01 1.97 2.10
CA ILE A 40 -5.58 2.55 0.84
C ILE A 40 -4.06 2.69 0.89
N SER A 41 -3.38 1.87 0.12
CA SER A 41 -1.92 1.83 0.04
C SER A 41 -1.48 2.23 -1.36
N LEU A 42 -0.92 3.43 -1.47
CA LEU A 42 -0.46 4.01 -2.72
C LEU A 42 1.06 3.88 -2.79
N SER A 43 1.54 3.18 -3.81
CA SER A 43 2.98 3.02 -4.08
C SER A 43 3.78 2.70 -2.81
N PRO A 44 3.45 1.63 -2.07
CA PRO A 44 4.11 1.34 -0.81
C PRO A 44 5.62 1.18 -0.98
N ALA A 45 6.40 1.84 -0.15
CA ALA A 45 7.85 1.71 -0.09
C ALA A 45 8.23 0.35 0.54
N PHE A 46 7.94 -0.72 -0.17
CA PHE A 46 7.98 -2.11 0.31
C PHE A 46 9.33 -2.52 0.90
N TRP A 47 10.43 -1.99 0.38
CA TRP A 47 11.80 -2.36 0.80
C TRP A 47 12.10 -2.07 2.27
N PHE A 48 11.37 -1.15 2.90
CA PHE A 48 11.50 -0.90 4.34
C PHE A 48 10.87 -2.00 5.21
N GLY A 49 10.08 -2.86 4.62
CA GLY A 49 9.41 -3.96 5.34
C GLY A 49 9.60 -5.33 4.71
N TYR A 50 10.27 -5.41 3.58
CA TYR A 50 10.46 -6.66 2.84
C TYR A 50 11.60 -7.50 3.46
N PRO A 51 11.51 -8.83 3.53
CA PRO A 51 10.34 -9.65 3.14
C PRO A 51 9.26 -9.79 4.24
N LYS A 52 9.46 -9.23 5.42
CA LYS A 52 8.59 -9.39 6.60
C LYS A 52 7.13 -8.99 6.33
N VAL A 53 6.90 -7.93 5.55
CA VAL A 53 5.53 -7.48 5.21
C VAL A 53 4.75 -8.56 4.47
N ILE A 54 5.41 -9.37 3.64
CA ILE A 54 4.80 -10.48 2.91
C ILE A 54 4.24 -11.54 3.88
N GLU A 55 5.01 -11.86 4.91
CA GLU A 55 4.57 -12.80 5.96
C GLU A 55 3.46 -12.22 6.83
N ASP A 56 3.55 -10.94 7.17
CA ASP A 56 2.62 -10.28 8.09
C ASP A 56 1.21 -10.15 7.51
N ILE A 57 1.06 -10.11 6.19
CA ILE A 57 -0.24 -9.98 5.51
C ILE A 57 -1.21 -11.13 5.88
N GLN A 58 -0.71 -12.31 6.18
CA GLN A 58 -1.56 -13.42 6.65
C GLN A 58 -2.38 -13.07 7.91
N ASN A 59 -1.90 -12.12 8.71
CA ASN A 59 -2.54 -11.70 9.96
C ASN A 59 -3.56 -10.57 9.77
N LEU A 60 -3.74 -10.09 8.54
CA LEU A 60 -4.74 -9.06 8.27
C LEU A 60 -6.15 -9.59 8.53
N ASN A 61 -7.02 -8.74 9.08
CA ASN A 61 -8.42 -9.07 9.30
C ASN A 61 -9.09 -9.44 7.97
N GLU A 62 -9.80 -10.55 7.93
CA GLU A 62 -10.51 -11.04 6.74
C GLU A 62 -11.61 -10.08 6.24
N LYS A 63 -12.14 -9.22 7.12
CA LYS A 63 -13.14 -8.21 6.78
C LYS A 63 -12.55 -6.97 6.11
N SER A 64 -11.22 -6.80 6.17
CA SER A 64 -10.56 -5.63 5.59
C SER A 64 -10.58 -5.68 4.07
N ALA A 65 -10.84 -4.54 3.44
CA ALA A 65 -10.73 -4.35 2.01
C ALA A 65 -9.52 -3.44 1.72
N THR A 66 -8.58 -3.94 0.93
CA THR A 66 -7.35 -3.20 0.59
C THR A 66 -7.42 -2.72 -0.85
N HIS A 67 -7.15 -1.43 -1.03
CA HIS A 67 -6.91 -0.81 -2.33
C HIS A 67 -5.42 -0.55 -2.47
N LEU A 68 -4.78 -1.32 -3.33
CA LEU A 68 -3.35 -1.24 -3.61
C LEU A 68 -3.15 -0.58 -4.97
N TYR A 69 -2.32 0.44 -5.03
CA TYR A 69 -1.98 1.14 -6.26
C TYR A 69 -0.47 1.30 -6.40
N THR A 70 0.03 1.28 -7.63
CA THR A 70 1.38 1.73 -7.97
C THR A 70 1.43 2.26 -9.40
N GLY A 71 2.39 3.15 -9.68
CA GLY A 71 2.79 3.50 -11.04
C GLY A 71 3.83 2.51 -11.58
N LYS A 72 4.00 2.47 -12.89
CA LYS A 72 5.06 1.67 -13.53
C LYS A 72 6.35 2.44 -13.79
N ARG A 73 6.41 3.73 -13.43
CA ARG A 73 7.56 4.61 -13.66
C ARG A 73 8.05 5.25 -12.35
N GLU A 74 8.18 4.44 -11.32
CA GLU A 74 8.49 4.93 -9.97
C GLU A 74 9.96 4.76 -9.57
N GLY A 75 10.75 4.08 -10.38
CA GLY A 75 12.18 3.81 -10.10
C GLY A 75 13.08 5.03 -10.08
N HIS A 76 12.60 6.19 -10.56
CA HIS A 76 13.35 7.44 -10.57
C HIS A 76 13.72 7.98 -9.19
N ILE A 77 13.07 7.49 -8.13
CA ILE A 77 13.40 7.88 -6.76
C ILE A 77 14.74 7.30 -6.27
N PHE A 78 15.23 6.25 -6.92
CA PHE A 78 16.52 5.66 -6.60
C PHE A 78 17.62 6.36 -7.38
N GLU A 79 18.57 6.94 -6.68
CA GLU A 79 19.70 7.67 -7.31
C GLU A 79 20.71 6.75 -8.00
N LYS A 80 20.69 5.46 -7.65
CA LYS A 80 21.58 4.41 -8.16
C LYS A 80 20.78 3.22 -8.66
N HIS A 81 21.44 2.28 -9.32
CA HIS A 81 20.84 0.99 -9.61
C HIS A 81 20.48 0.27 -8.30
N VAL A 82 19.28 -0.30 -8.26
CA VAL A 82 18.78 -0.94 -7.03
C VAL A 82 19.64 -2.11 -6.57
N GLU A 83 20.35 -2.77 -7.48
CA GLU A 83 21.31 -3.84 -7.15
C GLU A 83 22.48 -3.34 -6.28
N ASP A 84 22.80 -2.05 -6.37
CA ASP A 84 23.88 -1.42 -5.60
C ASP A 84 23.42 -0.97 -4.21
N ILE A 85 22.10 -0.97 -3.97
CA ILE A 85 21.47 -0.44 -2.75
C ILE A 85 20.93 -1.56 -1.88
N PHE A 86 20.26 -2.55 -2.48
CA PHE A 86 19.52 -3.60 -1.79
C PHE A 86 20.13 -4.97 -1.94
N PRO A 87 19.89 -5.91 -0.98
CA PRO A 87 20.36 -7.28 -1.09
C PRO A 87 19.80 -7.98 -2.34
N ILE A 88 20.67 -8.64 -3.11
CA ILE A 88 20.30 -9.40 -4.32
C ILE A 88 19.47 -10.66 -3.97
N GLU A 89 19.44 -11.06 -2.71
CA GLU A 89 18.75 -12.27 -2.23
C GLU A 89 17.23 -12.17 -2.22
N TRP A 90 16.69 -11.00 -2.50
CA TRP A 90 15.25 -10.82 -2.62
C TRP A 90 14.75 -11.44 -3.91
N ASP A 91 13.76 -12.31 -3.81
CA ASP A 91 13.09 -12.97 -4.93
C ASP A 91 12.17 -11.97 -5.66
N LEU A 92 12.80 -11.03 -6.35
CA LEU A 92 12.15 -10.01 -7.19
C LEU A 92 12.73 -10.10 -8.60
N ASP A 93 11.85 -10.15 -9.58
CA ASP A 93 12.21 -10.16 -11.00
C ASP A 93 12.19 -8.73 -11.54
N PHE A 94 13.35 -8.22 -11.88
CA PHE A 94 13.48 -6.85 -12.40
C PHE A 94 14.70 -6.70 -13.31
N SER A 95 14.57 -5.85 -14.32
CA SER A 95 15.64 -5.48 -15.25
C SER A 95 16.11 -4.03 -15.08
N ASN A 96 15.35 -3.22 -14.36
CA ASN A 96 15.64 -1.80 -14.07
C ASN A 96 14.94 -1.36 -12.77
N ASN A 97 15.15 -0.12 -12.36
CA ASN A 97 14.58 0.42 -11.12
C ASN A 97 13.05 0.50 -11.15
N ASP A 98 12.46 0.81 -12.30
CA ASP A 98 11.00 0.83 -12.45
C ASP A 98 10.41 -0.56 -12.24
N ASP A 99 10.98 -1.58 -12.86
CA ASP A 99 10.58 -2.97 -12.69
C ASP A 99 10.75 -3.45 -11.25
N PHE A 100 11.83 -3.05 -10.59
CA PHE A 100 12.06 -3.37 -9.19
C PHE A 100 10.93 -2.83 -8.30
N TYR A 101 10.55 -1.58 -8.48
CA TYR A 101 9.46 -0.98 -7.72
C TYR A 101 8.15 -1.72 -7.96
N PHE A 102 7.78 -1.89 -9.21
CA PHE A 102 6.56 -2.57 -9.61
C PHE A 102 6.52 -4.01 -9.11
N SER A 103 7.61 -4.76 -9.29
CA SER A 103 7.72 -6.15 -8.85
C SER A 103 7.53 -6.31 -7.34
N GLY A 104 8.09 -5.40 -6.55
CA GLY A 104 7.92 -5.42 -5.10
C GLY A 104 6.48 -5.18 -4.66
N VAL A 105 5.79 -4.23 -5.28
CA VAL A 105 4.36 -3.99 -5.00
C VAL A 105 3.51 -5.17 -5.48
N GLN A 106 3.86 -5.77 -6.60
CA GLN A 106 3.19 -6.98 -7.10
C GLN A 106 3.34 -8.16 -6.12
N LYS A 107 4.49 -8.32 -5.49
CA LYS A 107 4.68 -9.33 -4.44
C LYS A 107 3.77 -9.08 -3.24
N ILE A 108 3.55 -7.84 -2.86
CA ILE A 108 2.56 -7.49 -1.83
C ILE A 108 1.16 -7.93 -2.28
N TYR A 109 0.76 -7.61 -3.50
CA TYR A 109 -0.52 -8.05 -4.06
C TYR A 109 -0.66 -9.58 -4.02
N GLU A 110 0.35 -10.30 -4.48
CA GLU A 110 0.36 -11.77 -4.48
C GLU A 110 0.21 -12.35 -3.06
N ALA A 111 0.80 -11.71 -2.06
CA ALA A 111 0.66 -12.11 -0.66
C ALA A 111 -0.78 -11.93 -0.15
N PHE A 112 -1.44 -10.83 -0.49
CA PHE A 112 -2.87 -10.67 -0.20
C PHE A 112 -3.71 -11.75 -0.86
N HIS A 113 -3.47 -11.99 -2.13
CA HIS A 113 -4.24 -12.94 -2.94
C HIS A 113 -4.05 -14.38 -2.44
N SER A 114 -2.82 -14.81 -2.18
CA SER A 114 -2.52 -16.16 -1.70
C SER A 114 -3.01 -16.44 -0.28
N ASN A 115 -3.23 -15.41 0.53
CA ASN A 115 -3.83 -15.50 1.86
C ASN A 115 -5.35 -15.26 1.86
N ASN A 116 -5.99 -15.27 0.69
CA ASN A 116 -7.43 -15.03 0.50
C ASN A 116 -7.92 -13.72 1.13
N LYS A 117 -7.08 -12.69 1.13
CA LYS A 117 -7.45 -11.34 1.58
C LYS A 117 -8.11 -10.57 0.47
N ASN A 118 -9.07 -9.72 0.82
CA ASN A 118 -9.75 -8.85 -0.14
C ASN A 118 -8.82 -7.72 -0.57
N VAL A 119 -8.35 -7.76 -1.81
CA VAL A 119 -7.45 -6.77 -2.39
C VAL A 119 -7.87 -6.39 -3.80
N ASN A 120 -7.90 -5.10 -4.07
CA ASN A 120 -8.03 -4.54 -5.40
C ASN A 120 -6.70 -3.87 -5.77
N PHE A 121 -6.03 -4.40 -6.78
CA PHE A 121 -4.75 -3.88 -7.27
C PHE A 121 -4.95 -3.15 -8.58
N THR A 122 -4.57 -1.89 -8.60
CA THR A 122 -4.58 -1.04 -9.79
C THR A 122 -3.19 -0.44 -10.04
N TYR A 123 -2.88 -0.15 -11.29
CA TYR A 123 -1.64 0.50 -11.66
C TYR A 123 -1.84 1.45 -12.84
N ASP A 124 -0.91 2.38 -12.99
CA ASP A 124 -0.85 3.32 -14.10
C ASP A 124 0.45 3.12 -14.87
N GLU A 125 0.36 2.86 -16.18
CA GLU A 125 1.53 2.67 -17.07
C GLU A 125 2.49 3.87 -17.03
N ASN A 126 1.96 5.08 -16.84
CA ASN A 126 2.71 6.31 -16.79
C ASN A 126 2.85 6.90 -15.38
N GLY A 127 2.31 6.22 -14.37
CA GLY A 127 2.34 6.69 -12.98
C GLY A 127 3.75 6.78 -12.45
N MET A 128 4.04 7.90 -11.80
CA MET A 128 5.32 8.21 -11.19
C MET A 128 5.17 8.33 -9.67
N HIS A 129 6.30 8.28 -8.97
CA HIS A 129 6.33 8.43 -7.52
C HIS A 129 6.17 9.91 -7.13
N ASN A 130 4.95 10.40 -7.19
CA ASN A 130 4.63 11.79 -6.87
C ASN A 130 3.17 11.98 -6.46
N GLU A 131 2.90 13.12 -5.85
CA GLU A 131 1.59 13.49 -5.34
C GLU A 131 0.50 13.55 -6.43
N GLY A 132 0.86 13.95 -7.64
CA GLY A 132 -0.09 14.03 -8.77
C GLY A 132 -0.64 12.66 -9.15
N SER A 133 0.22 11.66 -9.25
CA SER A 133 -0.18 10.27 -9.51
C SER A 133 -1.03 9.71 -8.38
N TRP A 134 -0.64 9.95 -7.13
CA TRP A 134 -1.37 9.46 -5.96
C TRP A 134 -2.73 10.14 -5.79
N ALA A 135 -2.82 11.45 -6.00
CA ALA A 135 -4.07 12.19 -5.92
C ALA A 135 -5.10 11.64 -6.94
N THR A 136 -4.66 11.38 -8.17
CA THR A 136 -5.50 10.80 -9.21
C THR A 136 -5.98 9.39 -8.82
N ALA A 137 -5.08 8.55 -8.33
CA ALA A 137 -5.42 7.20 -7.88
C ALA A 137 -6.38 7.23 -6.68
N LEU A 138 -6.10 8.07 -5.70
CA LEU A 138 -6.89 8.22 -4.48
C LEU A 138 -8.34 8.66 -4.81
N LEU A 139 -8.49 9.63 -5.70
CA LEU A 139 -9.81 10.09 -6.14
C LEU A 139 -10.62 8.95 -6.77
N LYS A 140 -10.02 8.18 -7.65
CA LYS A 140 -10.67 7.02 -8.28
C LYS A 140 -11.10 5.97 -7.26
N ILE A 141 -10.25 5.71 -6.26
CA ILE A 141 -10.56 4.76 -5.18
C ILE A 141 -11.75 5.28 -4.36
N PHE A 142 -11.73 6.54 -3.92
CA PHE A 142 -12.81 7.12 -3.12
C PHE A 142 -14.17 7.14 -3.85
N LEU A 143 -14.18 7.36 -5.15
CA LEU A 143 -15.41 7.35 -5.94
C LEU A 143 -16.04 5.95 -6.06
N ASN A 144 -15.31 4.90 -5.72
CA ASN A 144 -15.73 3.49 -5.81
C ASN A 144 -15.83 2.79 -4.44
N LEU A 145 -15.65 3.53 -3.35
CA LEU A 145 -15.86 2.99 -1.99
C LEU A 145 -17.38 2.85 -1.65
#